data_6aedd57c8475af5acd7019594df33feb
#
_entry.id   6aedd57c8475af5acd7019594df33feb
#
_cell.length_a   1.000
_cell.length_b   1.000
_cell.length_c   1.000
_cell.angle_alpha   90.00
_cell.angle_beta   90.00
_cell.angle_gamma   90.00
#
_symmetry.space_group_name_H-M   'P 1'
#
loop_
_entity.id
_entity.type
_entity.pdbx_description
1 polymer ?
#
loop_
_entity_poly.entity_id
_entity_poly.type
_entity_poly.pdbx_seq_one_letter_code
_entity_poly.pdbx_strand_id
1 'polypeptide(L)'
;MMHEEQTDLIHSSTFELEQVLETLQTLKPDERSDFIKRWPPSLQSLCELMRVTLEGQKVRNALAISEALATTLSIYLGDRVLYIPNGEHLKDVLRDIRIWREFEGDNLEQLSREYGLTERRVNQIIAEQRAAFVARKQRRLI
;
A
#
# COMPACT_ATOMS: atom_id res chain seq x y z
N MET A 1 11.84 -9.30 27.02
CA MET A 1 10.49 -9.82 27.30
C MET A 1 9.46 -9.43 26.23
N MET A 2 9.32 -8.15 25.86
CA MET A 2 8.33 -7.75 24.82
C MET A 2 8.64 -8.26 23.40
N HIS A 3 9.88 -8.52 23.06
CA HIS A 3 10.26 -9.01 21.71
C HIS A 3 9.97 -10.50 21.51
N GLU A 4 10.04 -11.32 22.53
CA GLU A 4 9.76 -12.76 22.42
C GLU A 4 8.26 -13.04 22.26
N GLU A 5 7.40 -12.34 23.00
CA GLU A 5 5.94 -12.49 22.84
C GLU A 5 5.44 -12.07 21.46
N GLN A 6 6.01 -11.00 20.88
CA GLN A 6 5.68 -10.58 19.51
C GLN A 6 6.16 -11.57 18.47
N THR A 7 7.31 -12.18 18.69
CA THR A 7 7.87 -13.17 17.77
C THR A 7 7.05 -14.46 17.78
N ASP A 8 6.61 -14.93 18.94
CA ASP A 8 5.76 -16.11 19.08
C ASP A 8 4.37 -15.91 18.48
N LEU A 9 3.78 -14.73 18.64
CA LEU A 9 2.51 -14.37 18.02
C LEU A 9 2.60 -14.33 16.48
N ILE A 10 3.70 -13.82 15.95
CA ILE A 10 3.94 -13.79 14.51
C ILE A 10 4.12 -15.21 13.96
N HIS A 11 4.86 -16.08 14.63
CA HIS A 11 5.06 -17.46 14.21
C HIS A 11 3.77 -18.27 14.25
N SER A 12 2.97 -18.14 15.31
CA SER A 12 1.67 -18.80 15.42
C SER A 12 0.71 -18.35 14.34
N SER A 13 0.62 -17.03 14.10
CA SER A 13 -0.21 -16.45 13.06
C SER A 13 0.22 -16.87 11.65
N THR A 14 1.52 -17.00 11.42
CA THR A 14 2.08 -17.44 10.13
C THR A 14 1.71 -18.89 9.83
N PHE A 15 1.78 -19.77 10.81
CA PHE A 15 1.42 -21.17 10.64
C PHE A 15 -0.07 -21.35 10.35
N GLU A 16 -0.95 -20.65 11.08
CA GLU A 16 -2.38 -20.64 10.82
C GLU A 16 -2.71 -20.08 9.43
N LEU A 17 -2.02 -19.02 9.04
CA LEU A 17 -2.17 -18.39 7.73
C LEU A 17 -1.80 -19.37 6.61
N GLU A 18 -0.69 -20.06 6.71
CA GLU A 18 -0.25 -21.06 5.72
C GLU A 18 -1.30 -22.16 5.52
N GLN A 19 -1.85 -22.69 6.61
CA GLN A 19 -2.91 -23.70 6.54
C GLN A 19 -4.18 -23.17 5.86
N VAL A 20 -4.58 -21.96 6.18
CA VAL A 20 -5.78 -21.32 5.58
C VAL A 20 -5.57 -21.08 4.09
N LEU A 21 -4.41 -20.56 3.70
CA LEU A 21 -4.08 -20.30 2.29
C LEU A 21 -3.99 -21.59 1.48
N GLU A 22 -3.44 -22.64 2.04
CA GLU A 22 -3.38 -23.97 1.42
C GLU A 22 -4.79 -24.51 1.17
N THR A 23 -5.67 -24.42 2.15
CA THR A 23 -7.07 -24.82 2.01
C THR A 23 -7.78 -23.98 0.96
N LEU A 24 -7.57 -22.66 0.94
CA LEU A 24 -8.16 -21.75 -0.03
C LEU A 24 -7.81 -22.13 -1.47
N GLN A 25 -6.58 -22.57 -1.71
CA GLN A 25 -6.11 -23.00 -3.04
C GLN A 25 -6.83 -24.28 -3.53
N THR A 26 -7.31 -25.10 -2.61
CA THR A 26 -7.99 -26.37 -2.93
C THR A 26 -9.49 -26.23 -3.12
N LEU A 27 -10.06 -25.07 -2.83
CA LEU A 27 -11.51 -24.83 -2.98
C LEU A 27 -11.94 -24.90 -4.44
N LYS A 28 -13.08 -25.55 -4.67
CA LYS A 28 -13.76 -25.52 -5.97
C LYS A 28 -14.36 -24.12 -6.21
N PRO A 29 -14.63 -23.73 -7.48
CA PRO A 29 -15.17 -22.41 -7.79
C PRO A 29 -16.45 -22.04 -7.03
N ASP A 30 -17.36 -22.97 -6.84
CA ASP A 30 -18.60 -22.78 -6.09
C ASP A 30 -18.35 -22.61 -4.58
N GLU A 31 -17.50 -23.44 -4.01
CA GLU A 31 -17.07 -23.33 -2.60
C GLU A 31 -16.36 -21.99 -2.34
N ARG A 32 -15.50 -21.56 -3.25
CA ARG A 32 -14.79 -20.29 -3.17
C ARG A 32 -15.76 -19.10 -3.23
N SER A 33 -16.73 -19.13 -4.12
CA SER A 33 -17.78 -18.12 -4.23
C SER A 33 -18.59 -18.01 -2.95
N ASP A 34 -18.98 -19.13 -2.37
CA ASP A 34 -19.73 -19.16 -1.11
C ASP A 34 -18.90 -18.65 0.07
N PHE A 35 -17.62 -18.95 0.09
CA PHE A 35 -16.67 -18.44 1.09
C PHE A 35 -16.58 -16.92 1.05
N ILE A 36 -16.40 -16.34 -0.14
CA ILE A 36 -16.26 -14.90 -0.34
C ILE A 36 -17.55 -14.14 -0.02
N LYS A 37 -18.71 -14.71 -0.35
CA LYS A 37 -20.01 -14.10 -0.03
C LYS A 37 -20.24 -13.92 1.47
N ARG A 38 -19.55 -14.68 2.30
CA ARG A 38 -19.62 -14.54 3.76
C ARG A 38 -18.80 -13.37 4.31
N TRP A 39 -17.92 -12.79 3.49
CA TRP A 39 -17.13 -11.64 3.89
C TRP A 39 -18.01 -10.39 4.01
N PRO A 40 -17.66 -9.46 4.93
CA PRO A 40 -18.28 -8.14 4.95
C PRO A 40 -18.13 -7.42 3.60
N PRO A 41 -19.11 -6.59 3.20
CA PRO A 41 -19.04 -5.88 1.92
C PRO A 41 -17.76 -5.06 1.73
N SER A 42 -17.23 -4.45 2.79
CA SER A 42 -15.98 -3.68 2.75
C SER A 42 -14.77 -4.55 2.38
N LEU A 43 -14.70 -5.77 2.90
CA LEU A 43 -13.64 -6.71 2.57
C LEU A 43 -13.76 -7.22 1.13
N GLN A 44 -14.98 -7.49 0.68
CA GLN A 44 -15.24 -7.87 -0.71
C GLN A 44 -14.81 -6.75 -1.69
N SER A 45 -15.14 -5.50 -1.38
CA SER A 45 -14.74 -4.34 -2.18
C SER A 45 -13.23 -4.17 -2.21
N LEU A 46 -12.56 -4.34 -1.07
CA LEU A 46 -11.11 -4.27 -1.00
C LEU A 46 -10.44 -5.37 -1.83
N CYS A 47 -10.95 -6.59 -1.75
CA CYS A 47 -10.49 -7.72 -2.56
C CYS A 47 -10.60 -7.42 -4.06
N GLU A 48 -11.72 -6.86 -4.50
CA GLU A 48 -11.94 -6.45 -5.89
C GLU A 48 -10.97 -5.36 -6.34
N LEU A 49 -10.73 -4.35 -5.51
CA LEU A 49 -9.76 -3.30 -5.80
C LEU A 49 -8.33 -3.85 -5.89
N MET A 50 -7.97 -4.80 -5.03
CA MET A 50 -6.69 -5.49 -5.11
C MET A 50 -6.57 -6.30 -6.41
N ARG A 51 -7.63 -6.98 -6.82
CA ARG A 51 -7.67 -7.70 -8.10
C ARG A 51 -7.41 -6.76 -9.28
N VAL A 52 -8.12 -5.65 -9.33
CA VAL A 52 -7.96 -4.63 -10.38
C VAL A 52 -6.54 -4.07 -10.39
N THR A 53 -5.97 -3.80 -9.23
CA THR A 53 -4.58 -3.32 -9.10
C THR A 53 -3.59 -4.35 -9.64
N LEU A 54 -3.75 -5.62 -9.28
CA LEU A 54 -2.88 -6.70 -9.76
C LEU A 54 -2.98 -6.88 -11.28
N GLU A 55 -4.17 -6.82 -11.83
CA GLU A 55 -4.39 -6.86 -13.29
C GLU A 55 -3.71 -5.68 -13.99
N GLY A 56 -3.83 -4.49 -13.43
CA GLY A 56 -3.16 -3.29 -13.93
C GLY A 56 -1.63 -3.40 -13.91
N GLN A 57 -1.08 -4.16 -12.97
CA GLN A 57 0.34 -4.49 -12.89
C GLN A 57 0.72 -5.72 -13.73
N LYS A 58 -0.20 -6.26 -14.51
CA LYS A 58 -0.03 -7.45 -15.37
C LYS A 58 0.39 -8.70 -14.59
N VAL A 59 -0.08 -8.83 -13.36
CA VAL A 59 0.17 -10.01 -12.51
C VAL A 59 -0.80 -11.12 -12.92
N ARG A 60 -0.27 -12.32 -13.18
CA ARG A 60 -1.09 -13.50 -13.43
C ARG A 60 -1.80 -13.97 -12.17
N ASN A 61 -2.95 -14.62 -12.33
CA ASN A 61 -3.75 -15.14 -11.22
C ASN A 61 -4.20 -14.04 -10.25
N ALA A 62 -4.51 -12.85 -10.75
CA ALA A 62 -4.90 -11.69 -9.94
C ALA A 62 -6.06 -12.00 -8.98
N LEU A 63 -7.07 -12.76 -9.43
CA LEU A 63 -8.18 -13.16 -8.58
C LEU A 63 -7.74 -14.02 -7.39
N ALA A 64 -6.98 -15.07 -7.65
CA ALA A 64 -6.49 -15.96 -6.60
C ALA A 64 -5.57 -15.23 -5.60
N ILE A 65 -4.70 -14.36 -6.10
CA ILE A 65 -3.79 -13.57 -5.26
C ILE A 65 -4.57 -12.56 -4.42
N SER A 66 -5.56 -11.87 -5.00
CA SER A 66 -6.38 -10.90 -4.25
C SER A 66 -7.18 -11.56 -3.14
N GLU A 67 -7.72 -12.74 -3.39
CA GLU A 67 -8.44 -13.53 -2.37
C GLU A 67 -7.50 -13.98 -1.24
N ALA A 68 -6.30 -14.42 -1.57
CA ALA A 68 -5.27 -14.80 -0.60
C ALA A 68 -4.83 -13.59 0.25
N LEU A 69 -4.65 -12.42 -0.36
CA LEU A 69 -4.30 -11.19 0.34
C LEU A 69 -5.42 -10.72 1.27
N ALA A 70 -6.66 -10.75 0.83
CA ALA A 70 -7.82 -10.39 1.65
C ALA A 70 -7.98 -11.34 2.85
N THR A 71 -7.76 -12.63 2.64
CA THR A 71 -7.74 -13.64 3.70
C THR A 71 -6.63 -13.37 4.71
N THR A 72 -5.43 -13.03 4.25
CA THR A 72 -4.30 -12.65 5.09
C THR A 72 -4.63 -11.44 5.97
N LEU A 73 -5.23 -10.39 5.38
CA LEU A 73 -5.68 -9.23 6.13
C LEU A 73 -6.70 -9.59 7.20
N SER A 74 -7.67 -10.43 6.88
CA SER A 74 -8.69 -10.88 7.81
C SER A 74 -8.10 -11.62 9.01
N ILE A 75 -7.11 -12.48 8.78
CA ILE A 75 -6.43 -13.23 9.85
C ILE A 75 -5.60 -12.29 10.72
N TYR A 76 -4.84 -11.39 10.12
CA TYR A 76 -3.95 -10.49 10.83
C TYR A 76 -4.69 -9.38 11.59
N LEU A 77 -5.71 -8.80 10.95
CA LEU A 77 -6.45 -7.65 11.48
C LEU A 77 -7.77 -8.02 12.16
N GLY A 78 -8.14 -9.31 12.16
CA GLY A 78 -9.41 -9.75 12.72
C GLY A 78 -9.67 -9.14 14.10
N ASP A 79 -10.77 -8.41 14.25
CA ASP A 79 -11.19 -7.69 15.46
C ASP A 79 -10.22 -6.61 15.96
N ARG A 80 -9.19 -6.26 15.18
CA ARG A 80 -8.26 -5.17 15.50
C ARG A 80 -8.65 -3.90 14.77
N VAL A 81 -8.48 -2.77 15.44
CA VAL A 81 -8.65 -1.46 14.82
C VAL A 81 -7.31 -1.01 14.25
N LEU A 82 -7.26 -0.81 12.93
CA LEU A 82 -6.10 -0.26 12.24
C LEU A 82 -6.44 1.13 11.70
N TYR A 83 -5.62 2.10 12.03
CA TYR A 83 -5.69 3.41 11.40
C TYR A 83 -4.99 3.38 10.04
N ILE A 84 -5.76 3.67 8.99
CA ILE A 84 -5.22 3.83 7.64
C ILE A 84 -5.26 5.31 7.29
N PRO A 85 -4.10 5.94 6.99
CA PRO A 85 -4.06 7.35 6.60
C PRO A 85 -4.90 7.63 5.36
N ASN A 86 -5.45 8.83 5.28
CA ASN A 86 -6.22 9.27 4.13
C ASN A 86 -5.34 9.24 2.86
N GLY A 87 -5.90 8.72 1.77
CA GLY A 87 -5.23 8.64 0.48
C GLY A 87 -4.81 9.99 -0.10
N GLU A 88 -5.45 11.09 0.29
CA GLU A 88 -5.07 12.44 -0.14
C GLU A 88 -3.65 12.81 0.33
N HIS A 89 -3.28 12.43 1.55
CA HIS A 89 -1.92 12.65 2.04
C HIS A 89 -0.89 11.88 1.19
N LEU A 90 -1.18 10.64 0.82
CA LEU A 90 -0.31 9.85 -0.06
C LEU A 90 -0.18 10.49 -1.45
N LYS A 91 -1.27 11.01 -2.00
CA LYS A 91 -1.25 11.75 -3.28
C LYS A 91 -0.37 12.97 -3.20
N ASP A 92 -0.46 13.73 -2.11
CA ASP A 92 0.36 14.93 -1.89
C ASP A 92 1.86 14.59 -1.82
N VAL A 93 2.22 13.54 -1.09
CA VAL A 93 3.60 13.06 -1.00
C VAL A 93 4.14 12.66 -2.39
N LEU A 94 3.36 11.92 -3.16
CA LEU A 94 3.75 11.49 -4.51
C LEU A 94 3.84 12.68 -5.48
N ARG A 95 2.93 13.64 -5.39
CA ARG A 95 2.97 14.89 -6.15
C ARG A 95 4.27 15.66 -5.88
N ASP A 96 4.63 15.80 -4.62
CA ASP A 96 5.82 16.54 -4.22
C ASP A 96 7.11 15.90 -4.75
N ILE A 97 7.17 14.57 -4.75
CA ILE A 97 8.27 13.82 -5.35
C ILE A 97 8.34 14.05 -6.87
N ARG A 98 7.19 14.05 -7.54
CA ARG A 98 7.12 14.31 -8.99
C ARG A 98 7.57 15.73 -9.33
N ILE A 99 7.14 16.73 -8.59
CA ILE A 99 7.59 18.13 -8.75
C ILE A 99 9.12 18.21 -8.65
N TRP A 100 9.70 17.57 -7.66
CA TRP A 100 11.14 17.51 -7.50
C TRP A 100 11.88 16.88 -8.69
N ARG A 101 11.34 15.79 -9.21
CA ARG A 101 11.92 15.10 -10.38
C ARG A 101 11.81 15.91 -11.67
N GLU A 102 10.74 16.68 -11.83
CA GLU A 102 10.47 17.49 -13.02
C GLU A 102 11.13 18.88 -12.94
N PHE A 103 11.62 19.28 -11.79
CA PHE A 103 12.27 20.58 -11.61
C PHE A 103 13.63 20.63 -12.30
N GLU A 104 13.78 21.61 -13.22
CA GLU A 104 14.98 21.80 -14.05
C GLU A 104 15.79 23.05 -13.66
N GLY A 105 15.38 23.76 -12.62
CA GLY A 105 16.04 24.97 -12.12
C GLY A 105 15.39 26.26 -12.56
N ASP A 106 14.71 26.29 -13.69
CA ASP A 106 14.10 27.49 -14.30
C ASP A 106 12.62 27.33 -14.67
N ASN A 107 12.03 26.17 -14.43
CA ASN A 107 10.67 25.84 -14.84
C ASN A 107 9.60 25.96 -13.73
N LEU A 108 9.88 26.82 -12.75
CA LEU A 108 9.00 26.99 -11.57
C LEU A 108 7.58 27.40 -11.96
N GLU A 109 7.43 28.35 -12.86
CA GLU A 109 6.13 28.83 -13.35
C GLU A 109 5.35 27.72 -14.05
N GLN A 110 6.01 26.93 -14.87
CA GLN A 110 5.43 25.80 -15.56
C GLN A 110 4.89 24.76 -14.56
N LEU A 111 5.66 24.38 -13.57
CA LEU A 111 5.27 23.43 -12.52
C LEU A 111 4.10 23.98 -11.69
N SER A 112 4.11 25.27 -11.37
CA SER A 112 3.01 25.96 -10.70
C SER A 112 1.69 25.80 -11.46
N ARG A 113 1.71 25.97 -12.78
CA ARG A 113 0.53 25.81 -13.63
C ARG A 113 0.08 24.36 -13.74
N GLU A 114 1.01 23.44 -13.99
CA GLU A 114 0.69 22.01 -14.17
C GLU A 114 0.06 21.38 -12.92
N TYR A 115 0.54 21.76 -11.75
CA TYR A 115 0.07 21.19 -10.48
C TYR A 115 -0.98 22.03 -9.79
N GLY A 116 -1.33 23.20 -10.34
CA GLY A 116 -2.34 24.09 -9.74
C GLY A 116 -1.91 24.65 -8.38
N LEU A 117 -0.61 24.87 -8.17
CA LEU A 117 -0.03 25.38 -6.95
C LEU A 117 0.57 26.77 -7.20
N THR A 118 0.75 27.55 -6.13
CA THR A 118 1.49 28.82 -6.23
C THR A 118 2.98 28.55 -6.43
N GLU A 119 3.69 29.44 -7.08
CA GLU A 119 5.16 29.35 -7.22
C GLU A 119 5.86 29.26 -5.87
N ARG A 120 5.36 29.99 -4.88
CA ARG A 120 5.84 29.92 -3.49
C ARG A 120 5.72 28.51 -2.92
N ARG A 121 4.59 27.84 -3.14
CA ARG A 121 4.36 26.47 -2.67
C ARG A 121 5.29 25.48 -3.41
N VAL A 122 5.44 25.63 -4.71
CA VAL A 122 6.39 24.80 -5.49
C VAL A 122 7.83 24.98 -4.99
N ASN A 123 8.26 26.21 -4.75
CA ASN A 123 9.59 26.48 -4.16
C ASN A 123 9.77 25.81 -2.80
N GLN A 124 8.77 25.87 -1.95
CA GLN A 124 8.80 25.22 -0.64
C GLN A 124 8.94 23.70 -0.78
N ILE A 125 8.18 23.08 -1.68
CA ILE A 125 8.25 21.64 -1.97
C ILE A 125 9.67 21.26 -2.46
N ILE A 126 10.21 22.03 -3.39
CA ILE A 126 11.57 21.81 -3.91
C ILE A 126 12.62 21.89 -2.79
N ALA A 127 12.51 22.89 -1.91
CA ALA A 127 13.41 23.03 -0.77
C ALA A 127 13.33 21.82 0.20
N GLU A 128 12.13 21.37 0.50
CA GLU A 128 11.90 20.19 1.35
C GLU A 128 12.45 18.91 0.72
N GLN A 129 12.21 18.71 -0.57
CA GLN A 129 12.71 17.54 -1.30
C GLN A 129 14.25 17.56 -1.43
N ARG A 130 14.84 18.73 -1.64
CA ARG A 130 16.30 18.91 -1.67
C ARG A 130 16.91 18.55 -0.32
N ALA A 131 16.35 19.03 0.77
CA ALA A 131 16.80 18.70 2.12
C ALA A 131 16.72 17.19 2.39
N ALA A 132 15.64 16.54 2.00
CA ALA A 132 15.47 15.10 2.12
C ALA A 132 16.50 14.32 1.28
N PHE A 133 16.79 14.78 0.08
CA PHE A 133 17.80 14.19 -0.80
C PHE A 133 19.21 14.27 -0.18
N VAL A 134 19.58 15.44 0.34
CA VAL A 134 20.87 15.63 1.03
C VAL A 134 20.97 14.73 2.26
N ALA A 135 19.92 14.66 3.08
CA ALA A 135 19.88 13.81 4.26
C ALA A 135 20.06 12.32 3.91
N ARG A 136 19.44 11.85 2.83
CA ARG A 136 19.61 10.47 2.35
C ARG A 136 21.06 10.19 1.90
N LYS A 137 21.69 11.12 1.20
CA LYS A 137 23.09 10.98 0.80
C LYS A 137 24.04 10.91 2.00
N GLN A 138 23.83 11.76 3.00
CA GLN A 138 24.65 11.77 4.21
C GLN A 138 24.55 10.44 4.97
N ARG A 139 23.36 9.85 5.06
CA ARG A 139 23.19 8.55 5.70
C ARG A 139 23.90 7.40 4.99
N ARG A 140 24.08 7.48 3.68
CA ARG A 140 24.80 6.47 2.90
C ARG A 140 26.31 6.53 3.07
N LEU A 141 26.84 7.63 3.56
CA LEU A 141 28.28 7.84 3.76
C LEU A 141 28.76 7.37 5.15
N ILE A 142 27.84 6.99 6.01
CA ILE A 142 28.11 6.43 7.33
C ILE A 142 27.91 4.92 7.27
#